data_d9e93ae3170558e436355af5dcb118a2
#
_entry.id   d9e93ae3170558e436355af5dcb118a2
#
_cell.length_a   1.000
_cell.length_b   1.000
_cell.length_c   1.000
_cell.angle_alpha   90.00
_cell.angle_beta   90.00
_cell.angle_gamma   90.00
#
_symmetry.space_group_name_H-M   'P 1'
#
loop_
_entity.id
_entity.type
_entity.pdbx_description
1 polymer ?
#
loop_
_entity_poly.entity_id
_entity_poly.type
_entity_poly.pdbx_seq_one_letter_code
_entity_poly.pdbx_strand_id
1 'polypeptide(L)'
;MPIKNILVVDDSPTERHYLSELLSRHGYSVSTADNAEAAMLQIRTNPPQLILMDVVMPGLNGFHATREISKDPAMRNVPIIICSSKHQETDRIWGLRQGAREYLVKPVDPEQLLQKIAALSRSAA
;
A
#
# COMPACT_ATOMS: atom_id res chain seq x y z
N MET A 1 7.88 -16.38 1.21
CA MET A 1 7.46 -16.28 -0.21
C MET A 1 7.76 -14.88 -0.73
N PRO A 2 8.35 -14.74 -1.91
CA PRO A 2 8.58 -13.41 -2.47
C PRO A 2 7.24 -12.74 -2.83
N ILE A 3 7.24 -11.42 -2.77
CA ILE A 3 6.07 -10.63 -3.13
C ILE A 3 5.92 -10.63 -4.65
N LYS A 4 4.73 -10.96 -5.13
CA LYS A 4 4.38 -10.92 -6.56
C LYS A 4 3.13 -10.11 -6.82
N ASN A 5 2.15 -10.17 -5.93
CA ASN A 5 0.85 -9.54 -6.11
C ASN A 5 0.73 -8.31 -5.23
N ILE A 6 0.49 -7.17 -5.84
CA ILE A 6 0.41 -5.87 -5.14
C ILE A 6 -0.93 -5.23 -5.44
N LEU A 7 -1.59 -4.76 -4.38
CA LEU A 7 -2.81 -3.96 -4.50
C LEU A 7 -2.45 -2.49 -4.30
N VAL A 8 -2.81 -1.65 -5.26
CA VAL A 8 -2.62 -0.19 -5.20
C VAL A 8 -3.97 0.45 -4.87
N VAL A 9 -4.03 1.15 -3.74
CA VAL A 9 -5.25 1.84 -3.28
C VAL A 9 -5.00 3.34 -3.32
N ASP A 10 -5.63 4.02 -4.27
CA ASP A 10 -5.45 5.45 -4.47
C ASP A 10 -6.66 5.98 -5.25
N ASP A 11 -7.22 7.11 -4.84
CA ASP A 11 -8.37 7.68 -5.52
C ASP A 11 -8.01 8.44 -6.80
N SER A 12 -6.73 8.71 -7.04
CA SER A 12 -6.25 9.37 -8.25
C SER A 12 -6.02 8.37 -9.37
N PRO A 13 -6.75 8.47 -10.49
CA PRO A 13 -6.51 7.60 -11.62
C PRO A 13 -5.08 7.73 -12.17
N THR A 14 -4.53 8.94 -12.14
CA THR A 14 -3.16 9.20 -12.61
C THR A 14 -2.14 8.45 -11.75
N GLU A 15 -2.29 8.51 -10.43
CA GLU A 15 -1.41 7.81 -9.51
C GLU A 15 -1.55 6.30 -9.63
N ARG A 16 -2.77 5.79 -9.72
CA ARG A 16 -2.98 4.36 -9.91
C ARG A 16 -2.30 3.87 -11.18
N HIS A 17 -2.46 4.62 -12.27
CA HIS A 17 -1.83 4.27 -13.54
C HIS A 17 -0.30 4.28 -13.45
N TYR A 18 0.25 5.33 -12.86
CA TYR A 18 1.70 5.48 -12.70
C TYR A 18 2.29 4.31 -11.92
N LEU A 19 1.72 4.01 -10.76
CA LEU A 19 2.23 2.94 -9.90
C LEU A 19 2.03 1.57 -10.55
N SER A 20 0.89 1.35 -11.20
CA SER A 20 0.62 0.09 -11.89
C SER A 20 1.61 -0.17 -13.01
N GLU A 21 1.90 0.86 -13.82
CA GLU A 21 2.87 0.75 -14.90
C GLU A 21 4.26 0.46 -14.37
N LEU A 22 4.68 1.22 -13.35
CA LEU A 22 5.99 1.06 -12.74
C LEU A 22 6.19 -0.37 -12.22
N LEU A 23 5.22 -0.85 -11.45
CA LEU A 23 5.34 -2.16 -10.81
C LEU A 23 5.23 -3.29 -11.82
N SER A 24 4.34 -3.15 -12.81
CA SER A 24 4.19 -4.17 -13.85
C SER A 24 5.46 -4.33 -14.68
N ARG A 25 6.15 -3.23 -14.95
CA ARG A 25 7.44 -3.28 -15.68
C ARG A 25 8.51 -4.06 -14.92
N HIS A 26 8.38 -4.14 -13.61
CA HIS A 26 9.34 -4.83 -12.76
C HIS A 26 8.87 -6.23 -12.34
N GLY A 27 7.86 -6.75 -13.05
CA GLY A 27 7.45 -8.13 -12.88
C GLY A 27 6.39 -8.40 -11.85
N TYR A 28 5.81 -7.35 -11.24
CA TYR A 28 4.75 -7.53 -10.26
C TYR A 28 3.39 -7.59 -10.94
N SER A 29 2.48 -8.37 -10.35
CA SER A 29 1.09 -8.43 -10.77
C SER A 29 0.32 -7.41 -9.93
N VAL A 30 -0.37 -6.47 -10.58
CA VAL A 30 -0.98 -5.33 -9.89
C VAL A 30 -2.49 -5.35 -10.04
N SER A 31 -3.18 -5.18 -8.92
CA SER A 31 -4.61 -4.86 -8.89
C SER A 31 -4.77 -3.49 -8.26
N THR A 32 -5.91 -2.85 -8.50
CA THR A 32 -6.15 -1.48 -8.02
C THR A 32 -7.51 -1.35 -7.38
N ALA A 33 -7.62 -0.38 -6.47
CA ALA A 33 -8.88 0.04 -5.88
C ALA A 33 -8.84 1.56 -5.72
N ASP A 34 -9.97 2.23 -5.89
CA ASP A 34 -10.04 3.68 -5.84
C ASP A 34 -10.50 4.22 -4.50
N ASN A 35 -10.80 3.35 -3.55
CA ASN A 35 -11.17 3.74 -2.19
C ASN A 35 -10.91 2.57 -1.23
N ALA A 36 -10.97 2.87 0.08
CA ALA A 36 -10.63 1.89 1.10
C ALA A 36 -11.66 0.77 1.18
N GLU A 37 -12.95 1.08 1.02
CA GLU A 37 -14.01 0.09 1.11
C GLU A 37 -13.89 -0.95 0.00
N ALA A 38 -13.65 -0.50 -1.23
CA ALA A 38 -13.43 -1.41 -2.36
C ALA A 38 -12.17 -2.27 -2.15
N ALA A 39 -11.11 -1.66 -1.60
CA ALA A 39 -9.89 -2.39 -1.28
C ALA A 39 -10.14 -3.50 -0.28
N MET A 40 -10.90 -3.23 0.76
CA MET A 40 -11.18 -4.22 1.80
C MET A 40 -11.98 -5.41 1.26
N LEU A 41 -12.90 -5.16 0.34
CA LEU A 41 -13.63 -6.24 -0.34
C LEU A 41 -12.69 -7.09 -1.20
N GLN A 42 -11.82 -6.45 -1.97
CA GLN A 42 -10.84 -7.17 -2.80
C GLN A 42 -9.91 -8.03 -1.96
N ILE A 43 -9.43 -7.49 -0.85
CA ILE A 43 -8.50 -8.21 0.03
C ILE A 43 -9.12 -9.50 0.54
N ARG A 44 -10.42 -9.49 0.85
CA ARG A 44 -11.10 -10.68 1.36
C ARG A 44 -11.26 -11.77 0.30
N THR A 45 -11.48 -11.39 -0.95
CA THR A 45 -11.69 -12.35 -2.04
C THR A 45 -10.39 -12.78 -2.69
N ASN A 46 -9.41 -11.88 -2.76
CA ASN A 46 -8.14 -12.15 -3.44
C ASN A 46 -7.01 -11.43 -2.68
N PRO A 47 -6.50 -12.00 -1.58
CA PRO A 47 -5.52 -11.35 -0.73
C PRO A 47 -4.24 -11.01 -1.51
N PRO A 48 -3.80 -9.74 -1.47
CA PRO A 48 -2.52 -9.37 -2.05
C PRO A 48 -1.37 -9.73 -1.11
N GLN A 49 -0.15 -9.66 -1.61
CA GLN A 49 1.04 -9.88 -0.80
C GLN A 49 1.63 -8.57 -0.29
N LEU A 50 1.20 -7.45 -0.86
CA LEU A 50 1.61 -6.11 -0.45
C LEU A 50 0.51 -5.13 -0.83
N ILE A 51 0.31 -4.11 0.00
CA ILE A 51 -0.65 -3.03 -0.28
C ILE A 51 0.10 -1.70 -0.29
N LEU A 52 -0.12 -0.91 -1.36
CA LEU A 52 0.27 0.49 -1.39
C LEU A 52 -0.99 1.30 -1.10
N MET A 53 -0.96 2.09 -0.03
CA MET A 53 -2.15 2.76 0.49
C MET A 53 -1.98 4.27 0.49
N ASP A 54 -2.84 4.97 -0.24
CA ASP A 54 -2.96 6.42 -0.12
C ASP A 54 -3.73 6.78 1.15
N VAL A 55 -3.52 7.99 1.67
CA VAL A 55 -4.18 8.43 2.90
C VAL A 55 -5.43 9.23 2.61
N VAL A 56 -5.32 10.26 1.78
CA VAL A 56 -6.43 11.19 1.53
C VAL A 56 -7.32 10.65 0.42
N MET A 57 -8.42 10.04 0.81
CA MET A 57 -9.40 9.45 -0.11
C MET A 57 -10.81 9.76 0.37
N PRO A 58 -11.80 9.81 -0.54
CA PRO A 58 -13.19 9.94 -0.12
C PRO A 58 -13.60 8.75 0.76
N GLY A 59 -14.42 9.02 1.76
CA GLY A 59 -14.88 8.01 2.70
C GLY A 59 -13.80 7.68 3.73
N LEU A 60 -13.51 6.41 3.92
CA LEU A 60 -12.53 5.96 4.90
C LEU A 60 -11.11 6.32 4.45
N ASN A 61 -10.35 7.03 5.29
CA ASN A 61 -8.98 7.41 4.94
C ASN A 61 -8.01 6.22 5.10
N GLY A 62 -6.83 6.37 4.50
CA GLY A 62 -5.84 5.30 4.45
C GLY A 62 -5.24 4.93 5.80
N PHE A 63 -5.14 5.86 6.74
CA PHE A 63 -4.68 5.54 8.10
C PHE A 63 -5.64 4.57 8.79
N HIS A 64 -6.93 4.87 8.69
CA HIS A 64 -7.95 4.02 9.31
C HIS A 64 -8.01 2.65 8.63
N ALA A 65 -7.94 2.62 7.30
CA ALA A 65 -7.93 1.36 6.55
C ALA A 65 -6.72 0.51 6.94
N THR A 66 -5.55 1.12 7.07
CA THR A 66 -4.33 0.44 7.50
C THR A 66 -4.52 -0.21 8.88
N ARG A 67 -5.12 0.53 9.81
CA ARG A 67 -5.39 0.02 11.15
C ARG A 67 -6.33 -1.18 11.10
N GLU A 68 -7.42 -1.09 10.35
CA GLU A 68 -8.39 -2.17 10.23
C GLU A 68 -7.76 -3.44 9.65
N ILE A 69 -6.97 -3.30 8.59
CA ILE A 69 -6.29 -4.42 7.96
C ILE A 69 -5.28 -5.04 8.93
N SER A 70 -4.53 -4.21 9.63
CA SER A 70 -3.49 -4.67 10.56
C SER A 70 -4.05 -5.42 11.77
N LYS A 71 -5.30 -5.16 12.13
CA LYS A 71 -5.97 -5.85 13.23
C LYS A 71 -6.62 -7.16 12.81
N ASP A 72 -6.90 -7.33 11.54
CA ASP A 72 -7.60 -8.52 11.05
C ASP A 72 -6.64 -9.71 11.08
N PRO A 73 -6.97 -10.79 11.82
CA PRO A 73 -6.08 -11.97 11.89
C PRO A 73 -5.78 -12.58 10.53
N ALA A 74 -6.69 -12.48 9.57
CA ALA A 74 -6.49 -13.02 8.22
C ALA A 74 -5.56 -12.17 7.37
N MET A 75 -5.39 -10.88 7.68
CA MET A 75 -4.69 -9.91 6.84
C MET A 75 -3.53 -9.21 7.51
N ARG A 76 -3.35 -9.36 8.81
CA ARG A 76 -2.34 -8.61 9.57
C ARG A 76 -0.90 -8.84 9.12
N ASN A 77 -0.66 -9.94 8.41
CA ASN A 77 0.69 -10.25 7.91
C ASN A 77 0.97 -9.65 6.54
N VAL A 78 -0.04 -9.04 5.90
CA VAL A 78 0.17 -8.37 4.62
C VAL A 78 0.82 -7.01 4.88
N PRO A 79 2.04 -6.76 4.39
CA PRO A 79 2.70 -5.48 4.61
C PRO A 79 1.98 -4.36 3.85
N ILE A 80 1.94 -3.19 4.47
CA ILE A 80 1.34 -1.99 3.89
C ILE A 80 2.40 -0.91 3.83
N ILE A 81 2.59 -0.32 2.64
CA ILE A 81 3.38 0.88 2.46
C ILE A 81 2.42 2.02 2.21
N ILE A 82 2.45 3.04 3.07
CA ILE A 82 1.65 4.24 2.84
C ILE A 82 2.40 5.15 1.87
N CYS A 83 1.68 5.63 0.84
CA CYS A 83 2.20 6.59 -0.13
C CYS A 83 1.30 7.80 -0.11
N SER A 84 1.77 8.93 0.41
CA SER A 84 0.90 10.09 0.67
C SER A 84 1.62 11.40 0.41
N SER A 85 0.85 12.43 0.05
CA SER A 85 1.37 13.80 -0.02
C SER A 85 1.54 14.45 1.36
N LYS A 86 1.00 13.84 2.41
CA LYS A 86 1.23 14.29 3.78
C LYS A 86 2.68 13.99 4.16
N HIS A 87 3.46 15.04 4.44
CA HIS A 87 4.91 14.91 4.53
C HIS A 87 5.49 15.29 5.90
N GLN A 88 4.64 15.57 6.89
CA GLN A 88 5.13 15.90 8.23
C GLN A 88 5.59 14.64 8.95
N GLU A 89 6.56 14.81 9.84
CA GLU A 89 7.05 13.67 10.64
C GLU A 89 5.93 13.04 11.47
N THR A 90 5.00 13.85 11.95
CA THR A 90 3.84 13.34 12.70
C THR A 90 2.95 12.45 11.84
N ASP A 91 2.82 12.75 10.55
CA ASP A 91 2.06 11.90 9.63
C ASP A 91 2.73 10.53 9.48
N ARG A 92 4.05 10.53 9.32
CA ARG A 92 4.83 9.31 9.18
C ARG A 92 4.71 8.44 10.44
N ILE A 93 4.89 9.04 11.59
CA ILE A 93 4.79 8.33 12.87
C ILE A 93 3.39 7.75 13.04
N TRP A 94 2.37 8.53 12.71
CA TRP A 94 0.98 8.09 12.82
C TRP A 94 0.69 6.89 11.93
N GLY A 95 1.18 6.95 10.67
CA GLY A 95 1.01 5.84 9.73
C GLY A 95 1.65 4.56 10.21
N LEU A 96 2.88 4.65 10.72
CA LEU A 96 3.57 3.47 11.24
C LEU A 96 2.86 2.90 12.46
N ARG A 97 2.29 3.76 13.32
CA ARG A 97 1.51 3.31 14.48
C ARG A 97 0.24 2.58 14.10
N GLN A 98 -0.33 2.90 12.93
CA GLN A 98 -1.52 2.20 12.44
C GLN A 98 -1.17 0.82 11.88
N GLY A 99 0.10 0.52 11.70
CA GLY A 99 0.55 -0.78 11.26
C GLY A 99 1.27 -0.80 9.92
N ALA A 100 1.47 0.36 9.29
CA ALA A 100 2.25 0.43 8.05
C ALA A 100 3.70 0.05 8.32
N ARG A 101 4.30 -0.64 7.37
CA ARG A 101 5.71 -1.02 7.43
C ARG A 101 6.62 0.10 6.97
N GLU A 102 6.16 0.89 5.98
CA GLU A 102 6.91 2.03 5.43
C GLU A 102 5.95 3.16 5.11
N TYR A 103 6.51 4.36 5.04
CA TYR A 103 5.77 5.57 4.68
C TYR A 103 6.58 6.35 3.65
N LEU A 104 6.04 6.51 2.45
CA LEU A 104 6.70 7.24 1.37
C LEU A 104 5.91 8.48 1.03
N VAL A 105 6.61 9.59 0.82
CA VAL A 105 6.00 10.88 0.50
C VAL A 105 5.91 11.03 -1.02
N LYS A 106 4.75 11.48 -1.51
CA LYS A 106 4.56 11.77 -2.94
C LYS A 106 5.25 13.08 -3.34
N PRO A 107 5.77 13.17 -4.55
CA PRO A 107 5.82 12.12 -5.58
C PRO A 107 6.77 11.00 -5.17
N VAL A 108 6.30 9.76 -5.31
CA VAL A 108 7.07 8.60 -4.88
C VAL A 108 8.27 8.41 -5.80
N ASP A 109 9.46 8.32 -5.21
CA ASP A 109 10.66 7.98 -5.96
C ASP A 109 10.59 6.51 -6.37
N PRO A 110 10.61 6.21 -7.68
CA PRO A 110 10.47 4.82 -8.16
C PRO A 110 11.52 3.88 -7.58
N GLU A 111 12.77 4.33 -7.53
CA GLU A 111 13.87 3.51 -7.03
C GLU A 111 13.70 3.21 -5.54
N GLN A 112 13.31 4.21 -4.76
CA GLN A 112 13.06 4.02 -3.34
C GLN A 112 11.91 3.03 -3.10
N LEU A 113 10.82 3.16 -3.84
CA LEU A 113 9.69 2.26 -3.72
C LEU A 113 10.09 0.82 -4.03
N LEU A 114 10.79 0.61 -5.13
CA LEU A 114 11.22 -0.72 -5.54
C LEU A 114 12.17 -1.34 -4.52
N GLN A 115 13.07 -0.55 -3.93
CA GLN A 115 13.97 -1.02 -2.88
C GLN A 115 13.20 -1.44 -1.63
N LYS A 116 12.19 -0.68 -1.24
CA LYS A 116 11.36 -1.01 -0.07
C LYS A 116 10.58 -2.30 -0.30
N ILE A 117 10.03 -2.47 -1.49
CA ILE A 117 9.30 -3.69 -1.83
C ILE A 117 10.24 -4.89 -1.80
N ALA A 118 11.42 -4.76 -2.38
CA ALA A 118 12.41 -5.83 -2.40
C ALA A 118 12.83 -6.22 -0.98
N ALA A 119 13.01 -5.24 -0.10
CA ALA A 119 13.38 -5.50 1.30
C ALA A 119 12.27 -6.26 2.03
N LEU A 120 11.02 -5.88 1.83
CA LEU A 120 9.88 -6.58 2.43
C LEU A 120 9.72 -7.99 1.86
N SER A 121 10.01 -8.15 0.57
CA SER A 121 9.96 -9.47 -0.08
C SER A 121 10.98 -10.43 0.55
N ARG A 122 12.18 -9.95 0.85
CA ARG A 122 13.21 -10.77 1.53
C ARG A 122 12.78 -11.12 2.96
N SER A 123 12.17 -10.17 3.66
CA SER A 123 11.72 -10.38 5.04
C SER A 123 10.56 -11.37 5.12
N ALA A 124 9.78 -11.51 4.04
CA ALA A 124 8.63 -12.40 3.99
C ALA A 124 9.02 -13.86 3.73
N ALA A 125 10.27 -14.10 3.40
CA ALA A 125 10.75 -15.46 3.07
C ALA A 125 10.88 -16.39 4.32
#